data_01e8c0b24b600fcf9a74a7b9136dfcaf
#
_entry.id   01e8c0b24b600fcf9a74a7b9136dfcaf
#
_cell.length_a   1.000
_cell.length_b   1.000
_cell.length_c   1.000
_cell.angle_alpha   90.00
_cell.angle_beta   90.00
_cell.angle_gamma   90.00
#
_symmetry.space_group_name_H-M   'P 1'
#
loop_
_entity.id
_entity.type
_entity.pdbx_description
1 polymer ?
#
loop_
_entity_poly.entity_id
_entity_poly.type
_entity_poly.pdbx_seq_one_letter_code
_entity_poly.pdbx_strand_id
1 'polypeptide(L)'
;MSSCSSAKEEKGTSGTGNAVLDNIFERKSVRAYLNKGVEKEKIDFMLRAGMAAPTGRDIRPWEFVVVSDRAKLDSMAAALPYAKMLTQARNAIIVCGDSVRSSYWYLDCSAAAQNILLAAESLGLGAVWTAAYPYEDRMQVVRKYTNLPDNILPLCVIPFGCPATKENPKQKFDEKKIHYNQY
;
A
#
# COMPACT_ATOMS: atom_id res chain seq x y z
N MET A 1 -20.52 14.72 8.39
CA MET A 1 -19.49 13.85 7.80
C MET A 1 -18.25 14.00 8.68
N SER A 2 -17.90 12.97 9.50
CA SER A 2 -16.77 13.05 10.42
C SER A 2 -15.50 12.68 9.64
N SER A 3 -14.63 13.65 9.38
CA SER A 3 -13.33 13.52 8.71
C SER A 3 -12.37 12.63 9.51
N CYS A 4 -11.47 11.92 8.82
CA CYS A 4 -10.35 11.18 9.41
C CYS A 4 -9.21 12.16 9.77
N SER A 5 -9.51 13.20 10.55
CA SER A 5 -8.53 14.15 11.07
C SER A 5 -8.00 13.60 12.39
N SER A 6 -6.76 13.13 12.39
CA SER A 6 -6.03 12.91 13.64
C SER A 6 -5.63 14.27 14.20
N ALA A 7 -6.08 14.62 15.42
CA ALA A 7 -5.44 15.66 16.18
C ALA A 7 -3.94 15.30 16.29
N LYS A 8 -3.05 16.23 15.93
CA LYS A 8 -1.62 16.12 16.24
C LYS A 8 -1.49 16.23 17.76
N GLU A 9 -1.51 15.08 18.44
CA GLU A 9 -0.93 15.03 19.78
C GLU A 9 0.57 15.22 19.63
N GLU A 10 1.12 16.17 20.32
CA GLU A 10 2.57 16.37 20.46
C GLU A 10 3.18 15.06 20.98
N LYS A 11 3.81 14.32 20.08
CA LYS A 11 4.58 13.13 20.45
C LYS A 11 5.84 13.57 21.14
N GLY A 12 6.07 13.05 22.34
CA GLY A 12 7.36 13.12 23.02
C GLY A 12 8.48 12.69 22.07
N THR A 13 9.51 13.50 22.01
CA THR A 13 10.66 13.51 21.10
C THR A 13 11.48 12.22 21.13
N SER A 14 11.15 11.27 20.24
CA SER A 14 12.08 10.23 19.79
C SER A 14 12.23 10.21 18.27
N GLY A 15 11.94 11.33 17.61
CA GLY A 15 12.12 11.49 16.18
C GLY A 15 13.54 11.87 15.83
N THR A 16 13.95 11.61 14.58
CA THR A 16 15.28 11.99 14.05
C THR A 16 15.39 13.50 13.82
N GLY A 17 14.30 14.25 13.96
CA GLY A 17 14.18 15.66 13.55
C GLY A 17 14.01 15.83 12.04
N ASN A 18 13.94 14.75 11.30
CA ASN A 18 13.70 14.73 9.85
C ASN A 18 12.35 14.04 9.56
N ALA A 19 11.37 14.81 9.12
CA ALA A 19 10.02 14.31 8.89
C ALA A 19 9.93 13.15 7.90
N VAL A 20 10.84 13.06 6.93
CA VAL A 20 10.87 11.97 5.95
C VAL A 20 11.35 10.67 6.61
N LEU A 21 12.45 10.75 7.38
CA LEU A 21 12.97 9.58 8.09
C LEU A 21 11.97 9.10 9.15
N ASP A 22 11.39 10.03 9.89
CA ASP A 22 10.39 9.71 10.91
C ASP A 22 9.18 8.99 10.30
N ASN A 23 8.67 9.46 9.15
CA ASN A 23 7.59 8.80 8.43
C ASN A 23 7.96 7.38 7.96
N ILE A 24 9.20 7.18 7.48
CA ILE A 24 9.71 5.86 7.06
C ILE A 24 9.76 4.90 8.25
N PHE A 25 10.29 5.35 9.39
CA PHE A 25 10.46 4.52 10.59
C PHE A 25 9.13 4.22 11.29
N GLU A 26 8.18 5.15 11.24
CA GLU A 26 6.86 4.99 11.83
C GLU A 26 5.89 4.17 11.00
N ARG A 27 6.13 4.03 9.68
CA ARG A 27 5.25 3.24 8.83
C ARG A 27 5.13 1.79 9.32
N LYS A 28 3.91 1.35 9.44
CA LYS A 28 3.53 0.02 9.94
C LYS A 28 2.41 -0.61 9.10
N SER A 29 2.22 -1.92 9.22
CA SER A 29 1.13 -2.64 8.55
C SER A 29 -0.11 -2.63 9.44
N VAL A 30 -1.13 -1.88 9.04
CA VAL A 30 -2.41 -1.75 9.75
C VAL A 30 -3.43 -2.68 9.10
N ARG A 31 -4.13 -3.48 9.92
CA ARG A 31 -5.10 -4.49 9.45
C ARG A 31 -6.48 -4.38 10.10
N ALA A 32 -6.70 -3.34 10.92
CA ALA A 32 -7.98 -3.04 11.53
C ALA A 32 -8.37 -1.59 11.20
N TYR A 33 -9.58 -1.40 10.68
CA TYR A 33 -10.03 -0.11 10.19
C TYR A 33 -11.37 0.27 10.79
N LEU A 34 -11.53 1.57 11.06
CA LEU A 34 -12.82 2.14 11.42
C LEU A 34 -13.71 2.21 10.17
N ASN A 35 -15.03 2.08 10.38
CA ASN A 35 -16.01 2.26 9.30
C ASN A 35 -16.19 3.76 8.97
N LYS A 36 -15.09 4.40 8.53
CA LYS A 36 -15.06 5.81 8.12
C LYS A 36 -14.60 5.92 6.66
N GLY A 37 -15.19 6.87 5.94
CA GLY A 37 -14.73 7.21 4.59
C GLY A 37 -13.33 7.82 4.62
N VAL A 38 -12.64 7.71 3.48
CA VAL A 38 -11.38 8.41 3.21
C VAL A 38 -11.65 9.46 2.15
N GLU A 39 -11.18 10.68 2.40
CA GLU A 39 -11.34 11.79 1.47
C GLU A 39 -10.64 11.48 0.14
N LYS A 40 -11.32 11.83 -0.98
CA LYS A 40 -10.78 11.63 -2.32
C LYS A 40 -9.39 12.24 -2.49
N GLU A 41 -9.17 13.41 -1.93
CA GLU A 41 -7.89 14.11 -1.97
C GLU A 41 -6.73 13.29 -1.39
N LYS A 42 -6.95 12.58 -0.27
CA LYS A 42 -5.95 11.69 0.33
C LYS A 42 -5.63 10.52 -0.59
N ILE A 43 -6.65 9.96 -1.26
CA ILE A 43 -6.45 8.90 -2.24
C ILE A 43 -5.62 9.42 -3.43
N ASP A 44 -5.92 10.61 -3.92
CA ASP A 44 -5.19 11.26 -5.02
C ASP A 44 -3.72 11.51 -4.62
N PHE A 45 -3.43 11.93 -3.38
CA PHE A 45 -2.05 12.05 -2.88
C PHE A 45 -1.32 10.72 -2.84
N MET A 46 -1.96 9.65 -2.37
CA MET A 46 -1.37 8.31 -2.36
C MET A 46 -1.02 7.83 -3.77
N LEU A 47 -1.91 8.05 -4.75
CA LEU A 47 -1.68 7.68 -6.15
C LEU A 47 -0.53 8.50 -6.77
N ARG A 48 -0.49 9.81 -6.52
CA ARG A 48 0.62 10.68 -6.96
C ARG A 48 1.95 10.25 -6.35
N ALA A 49 1.97 9.88 -5.07
CA ALA A 49 3.16 9.34 -4.42
C ALA A 49 3.63 8.04 -5.09
N GLY A 50 2.69 7.13 -5.42
CA GLY A 50 3.00 5.93 -6.19
C GLY A 50 3.63 6.25 -7.54
N MET A 51 3.06 7.19 -8.29
CA MET A 51 3.57 7.60 -9.60
C MET A 51 4.90 8.36 -9.54
N ALA A 52 5.32 8.84 -8.38
CA ALA A 52 6.62 9.48 -8.15
C ALA A 52 7.76 8.47 -7.90
N ALA A 53 7.48 7.17 -7.95
CA ALA A 53 8.50 6.15 -7.77
C ALA A 53 9.51 6.13 -8.93
N PRO A 54 10.75 5.68 -8.68
CA PRO A 54 11.69 5.42 -9.76
C PRO A 54 11.21 4.25 -10.64
N THR A 55 11.58 4.28 -11.92
CA THR A 55 11.21 3.25 -12.90
C THR A 55 12.35 3.02 -13.88
N GLY A 56 12.55 1.77 -14.25
CA GLY A 56 13.59 1.41 -15.21
C GLY A 56 13.37 2.09 -16.56
N ARG A 57 14.37 2.85 -17.04
CA ARG A 57 14.33 3.60 -18.32
C ARG A 57 13.11 4.52 -18.50
N ASP A 58 12.54 4.99 -17.40
CA ASP A 58 11.34 5.85 -17.37
C ASP A 58 10.11 5.23 -18.08
N ILE A 59 9.97 3.89 -18.05
CA ILE A 59 8.88 3.17 -18.73
C ILE A 59 7.55 3.40 -18.04
N ARG A 60 7.54 3.54 -16.70
CA ARG A 60 6.34 3.75 -15.88
C ARG A 60 5.26 2.71 -16.16
N PRO A 61 5.55 1.42 -15.93
CA PRO A 61 4.63 0.33 -16.31
C PRO A 61 3.45 0.17 -15.34
N TRP A 62 3.44 0.92 -14.25
CA TRP A 62 2.41 0.80 -13.20
C TRP A 62 1.03 1.27 -13.67
N GLU A 63 0.03 0.53 -13.21
CA GLU A 63 -1.38 0.85 -13.30
C GLU A 63 -2.00 0.72 -11.91
N PHE A 64 -2.96 1.56 -11.58
CA PHE A 64 -3.60 1.55 -10.26
C PHE A 64 -5.11 1.40 -10.41
N VAL A 65 -5.70 0.44 -9.69
CA VAL A 65 -7.14 0.29 -9.60
C VAL A 65 -7.59 0.62 -8.18
N VAL A 66 -8.37 1.66 -8.02
CA VAL A 66 -8.98 2.02 -6.74
C VAL A 66 -10.33 1.31 -6.63
N VAL A 67 -10.48 0.47 -5.62
CA VAL A 67 -11.70 -0.28 -5.35
C VAL A 67 -12.35 0.27 -4.08
N SER A 68 -13.57 0.78 -4.21
CA SER A 68 -14.44 1.23 -3.11
C SER A 68 -15.77 0.49 -3.08
N ASP A 69 -16.05 -0.34 -4.08
CA ASP A 69 -17.23 -1.19 -4.15
C ASP A 69 -17.17 -2.24 -3.04
N ARG A 70 -18.15 -2.22 -2.14
CA ARG A 70 -18.19 -3.10 -0.98
C ARG A 70 -18.28 -4.57 -1.39
N ALA A 71 -19.10 -4.91 -2.39
CA ALA A 71 -19.27 -6.30 -2.83
C ALA A 71 -17.97 -6.87 -3.41
N LYS A 72 -17.22 -6.07 -4.17
CA LYS A 72 -15.90 -6.46 -4.69
C LYS A 72 -14.87 -6.65 -3.57
N LEU A 73 -14.83 -5.73 -2.60
CA LEU A 73 -13.93 -5.83 -1.45
C LEU A 73 -14.24 -7.08 -0.61
N ASP A 74 -15.52 -7.38 -0.36
CA ASP A 74 -15.94 -8.58 0.39
C ASP A 74 -15.62 -9.86 -0.37
N SER A 75 -15.84 -9.87 -1.68
CA SER A 75 -15.51 -11.02 -2.54
C SER A 75 -14.01 -11.30 -2.57
N MET A 76 -13.17 -10.25 -2.68
CA MET A 76 -11.71 -10.40 -2.58
C MET A 76 -11.28 -10.84 -1.17
N ALA A 77 -11.92 -10.33 -0.11
CA ALA A 77 -11.64 -10.75 1.26
C ALA A 77 -11.95 -12.24 1.47
N ALA A 78 -13.03 -12.74 0.88
CA ALA A 78 -13.39 -14.15 0.96
C ALA A 78 -12.40 -15.06 0.23
N ALA A 79 -11.94 -14.64 -0.97
CA ALA A 79 -11.12 -15.45 -1.86
C ALA A 79 -9.61 -15.35 -1.60
N LEU A 80 -9.11 -14.21 -1.08
CA LEU A 80 -7.67 -14.01 -0.82
C LEU A 80 -7.30 -14.47 0.61
N PRO A 81 -6.25 -15.29 0.79
CA PRO A 81 -5.94 -15.88 2.09
C PRO A 81 -5.50 -14.86 3.15
N TYR A 82 -4.84 -13.77 2.74
CA TYR A 82 -4.24 -12.79 3.66
C TYR A 82 -4.84 -11.38 3.53
N ALA A 83 -6.04 -11.25 2.95
CA ALA A 83 -6.70 -9.96 2.73
C ALA A 83 -8.05 -9.83 3.47
N LYS A 84 -8.24 -10.56 4.58
CA LYS A 84 -9.49 -10.56 5.37
C LYS A 84 -9.88 -9.17 5.87
N MET A 85 -8.91 -8.29 6.10
CA MET A 85 -9.15 -6.89 6.52
C MET A 85 -9.89 -6.06 5.47
N LEU A 86 -10.00 -6.53 4.22
CA LEU A 86 -10.84 -5.88 3.19
C LEU A 86 -12.33 -5.80 3.61
N THR A 87 -12.79 -6.70 4.50
CA THR A 87 -14.15 -6.62 5.05
C THR A 87 -14.38 -5.36 5.89
N GLN A 88 -13.32 -4.78 6.46
CA GLN A 88 -13.36 -3.57 7.28
C GLN A 88 -12.89 -2.33 6.50
N ALA A 89 -11.91 -2.51 5.60
CA ALA A 89 -11.41 -1.42 4.77
C ALA A 89 -12.50 -0.89 3.85
N ARG A 90 -12.62 0.45 3.75
CA ARG A 90 -13.56 1.11 2.85
C ARG A 90 -13.01 1.23 1.43
N ASN A 91 -11.70 1.09 1.28
CA ASN A 91 -11.01 1.23 0.02
C ASN A 91 -9.80 0.28 -0.06
N ALA A 92 -9.42 -0.05 -1.28
CA ALA A 92 -8.14 -0.67 -1.59
C ALA A 92 -7.53 -0.04 -2.86
N ILE A 93 -6.20 0.07 -2.90
CA ILE A 93 -5.47 0.33 -4.14
C ILE A 93 -4.83 -0.99 -4.56
N ILE A 94 -5.13 -1.40 -5.78
CA ILE A 94 -4.45 -2.53 -6.43
C ILE A 94 -3.35 -1.95 -7.28
N VAL A 95 -2.11 -2.32 -6.98
CA VAL A 95 -0.95 -1.93 -7.76
C VAL A 95 -0.69 -3.01 -8.79
N CYS A 96 -0.74 -2.63 -10.05
CA CYS A 96 -0.57 -3.51 -11.21
C CYS A 96 0.56 -2.99 -12.08
N GLY A 97 1.07 -3.83 -12.97
CA GLY A 97 2.04 -3.41 -13.96
C GLY A 97 1.85 -4.10 -15.31
N ASP A 98 2.21 -3.37 -16.35
CA ASP A 98 2.24 -3.88 -17.72
C ASP A 98 3.50 -4.74 -17.91
N SER A 99 3.30 -6.05 -17.92
CA SER A 99 4.36 -7.05 -18.04
C SER A 99 4.96 -7.15 -19.45
N VAL A 100 4.27 -6.62 -20.46
CA VAL A 100 4.75 -6.58 -21.85
C VAL A 100 5.66 -5.37 -22.07
N ARG A 101 5.33 -4.21 -21.44
CA ARG A 101 6.12 -2.98 -21.56
C ARG A 101 7.44 -3.04 -20.79
N SER A 102 7.48 -3.74 -19.66
CA SER A 102 8.67 -3.80 -18.82
C SER A 102 8.86 -5.19 -18.19
N SER A 103 10.03 -5.78 -18.39
CA SER A 103 10.45 -6.98 -17.63
C SER A 103 10.72 -6.68 -16.16
N TYR A 104 10.89 -5.40 -15.79
CA TYR A 104 11.08 -4.92 -14.42
C TYR A 104 9.79 -4.44 -13.77
N TRP A 105 8.62 -4.67 -14.40
CA TRP A 105 7.34 -4.15 -13.94
C TRP A 105 7.09 -4.37 -12.44
N TYR A 106 7.43 -5.54 -11.91
CA TYR A 106 7.20 -5.88 -10.50
C TYR A 106 8.15 -5.12 -9.55
N LEU A 107 9.35 -4.76 -9.98
CA LEU A 107 10.28 -3.92 -9.20
C LEU A 107 9.79 -2.46 -9.17
N ASP A 108 9.44 -1.92 -10.34
CA ASP A 108 8.91 -0.57 -10.47
C ASP A 108 7.60 -0.41 -9.66
N CYS A 109 6.70 -1.39 -9.78
CA CYS A 109 5.45 -1.43 -9.02
C CYS A 109 5.68 -1.61 -7.50
N SER A 110 6.76 -2.31 -7.10
CA SER A 110 7.12 -2.44 -5.69
C SER A 110 7.57 -1.11 -5.09
N ALA A 111 8.35 -0.32 -5.84
CA ALA A 111 8.74 1.03 -5.44
C ALA A 111 7.50 1.94 -5.33
N ALA A 112 6.59 1.87 -6.31
CA ALA A 112 5.34 2.61 -6.29
C ALA A 112 4.44 2.23 -5.09
N ALA A 113 4.31 0.93 -4.80
CA ALA A 113 3.56 0.44 -3.65
C ALA A 113 4.14 0.92 -2.32
N GLN A 114 5.48 0.94 -2.18
CA GLN A 114 6.12 1.47 -0.97
C GLN A 114 5.83 2.97 -0.79
N ASN A 115 5.87 3.76 -1.86
CA ASN A 115 5.51 5.17 -1.80
C ASN A 115 4.06 5.38 -1.38
N ILE A 116 3.12 4.56 -1.89
CA ILE A 116 1.70 4.59 -1.47
C ILE A 116 1.57 4.33 0.03
N LEU A 117 2.30 3.34 0.57
CA LEU A 117 2.27 3.01 2.00
C LEU A 117 2.84 4.13 2.87
N LEU A 118 3.91 4.80 2.42
CA LEU A 118 4.48 5.96 3.11
C LEU A 118 3.53 7.16 3.08
N ALA A 119 2.88 7.41 1.94
CA ALA A 119 1.88 8.46 1.81
C ALA A 119 0.67 8.20 2.73
N ALA A 120 0.19 6.94 2.82
CA ALA A 120 -0.88 6.58 3.75
C ALA A 120 -0.51 6.93 5.19
N GLU A 121 0.70 6.56 5.64
CA GLU A 121 1.20 6.87 7.00
C GLU A 121 1.24 8.39 7.24
N SER A 122 1.80 9.16 6.31
CA SER A 122 1.91 10.64 6.44
C SER A 122 0.55 11.35 6.49
N LEU A 123 -0.48 10.73 5.89
CA LEU A 123 -1.85 11.24 5.86
C LEU A 123 -2.69 10.77 7.06
N GLY A 124 -2.09 10.06 8.03
CA GLY A 124 -2.78 9.50 9.19
C GLY A 124 -3.70 8.31 8.84
N LEU A 125 -3.47 7.65 7.71
CA LEU A 125 -4.19 6.46 7.30
C LEU A 125 -3.40 5.20 7.66
N GLY A 126 -4.12 4.13 7.96
CA GLY A 126 -3.55 2.79 8.04
C GLY A 126 -3.59 2.11 6.68
N ALA A 127 -2.54 1.36 6.35
CA ALA A 127 -2.48 0.56 5.14
C ALA A 127 -1.63 -0.70 5.36
N VAL A 128 -1.81 -1.69 4.47
CA VAL A 128 -0.99 -2.90 4.47
C VAL A 128 -0.82 -3.46 3.06
N TRP A 129 0.36 -3.99 2.77
CA TRP A 129 0.64 -4.74 1.55
C TRP A 129 0.13 -6.18 1.69
N THR A 130 -0.76 -6.61 0.79
CA THR A 130 -1.13 -8.02 0.63
C THR A 130 -0.72 -8.49 -0.76
N ALA A 131 0.18 -9.47 -0.84
CA ALA A 131 0.77 -9.91 -2.10
C ALA A 131 -0.24 -10.64 -3.00
N ALA A 132 -0.30 -10.27 -4.29
CA ALA A 132 -0.89 -11.06 -5.36
C ALA A 132 0.22 -11.79 -6.13
N TYR A 133 1.13 -11.07 -6.77
CA TYR A 133 2.30 -11.65 -7.44
C TYR A 133 3.31 -12.19 -6.39
N PRO A 134 4.00 -13.33 -6.63
CA PRO A 134 3.94 -14.18 -7.82
C PRO A 134 2.93 -15.35 -7.75
N TYR A 135 1.92 -15.27 -6.92
CA TYR A 135 0.97 -16.36 -6.66
C TYR A 135 -0.18 -16.33 -7.67
N GLU A 136 -0.19 -17.29 -8.60
CA GLU A 136 -1.15 -17.32 -9.70
C GLU A 136 -2.60 -17.35 -9.20
N ASP A 137 -2.90 -18.15 -8.19
CA ASP A 137 -4.23 -18.25 -7.57
C ASP A 137 -4.74 -16.88 -7.08
N ARG A 138 -3.86 -16.09 -6.45
CA ARG A 138 -4.20 -14.75 -5.96
C ARG A 138 -4.33 -13.73 -7.08
N MET A 139 -3.44 -13.79 -8.08
CA MET A 139 -3.50 -12.91 -9.25
C MET A 139 -4.82 -13.12 -9.99
N GLN A 140 -5.27 -14.36 -10.17
CA GLN A 140 -6.53 -14.68 -10.83
C GLN A 140 -7.74 -14.13 -10.05
N VAL A 141 -7.73 -14.21 -8.72
CA VAL A 141 -8.77 -13.59 -7.89
C VAL A 141 -8.83 -12.09 -8.14
N VAL A 142 -7.70 -11.38 -8.10
CA VAL A 142 -7.65 -9.93 -8.33
C VAL A 142 -8.14 -9.60 -9.74
N ARG A 143 -7.64 -10.29 -10.76
CA ARG A 143 -8.05 -10.10 -12.17
C ARG A 143 -9.57 -10.24 -12.34
N LYS A 144 -10.15 -11.29 -11.74
CA LYS A 144 -11.59 -11.57 -11.81
C LYS A 144 -12.43 -10.41 -11.32
N TYR A 145 -12.07 -9.80 -10.19
CA TYR A 145 -12.88 -8.74 -9.57
C TYR A 145 -12.58 -7.33 -10.08
N THR A 146 -11.48 -7.16 -10.84
CA THR A 146 -11.07 -5.86 -11.37
C THR A 146 -11.04 -5.76 -12.89
N ASN A 147 -11.32 -6.88 -13.59
CA ASN A 147 -11.34 -6.96 -15.05
C ASN A 147 -10.03 -6.48 -15.69
N LEU A 148 -8.88 -6.87 -15.12
CA LEU A 148 -7.57 -6.51 -15.69
C LEU A 148 -7.37 -7.18 -17.05
N PRO A 149 -6.85 -6.47 -18.05
CA PRO A 149 -6.45 -7.07 -19.33
C PRO A 149 -5.25 -8.01 -19.15
N ASP A 150 -4.97 -8.86 -20.15
CA ASP A 150 -4.02 -9.95 -20.01
C ASP A 150 -2.57 -9.50 -19.74
N ASN A 151 -2.17 -8.38 -20.29
CA ASN A 151 -0.84 -7.82 -20.11
C ASN A 151 -0.65 -7.08 -18.76
N ILE A 152 -1.74 -6.79 -18.05
CA ILE A 152 -1.68 -6.07 -16.75
C ILE A 152 -1.75 -7.10 -15.62
N LEU A 153 -0.64 -7.23 -14.89
CA LEU A 153 -0.52 -8.19 -13.81
C LEU A 153 -0.60 -7.49 -12.44
N PRO A 154 -1.43 -7.99 -11.51
CA PRO A 154 -1.53 -7.41 -10.18
C PRO A 154 -0.33 -7.80 -9.31
N LEU A 155 0.39 -6.81 -8.79
CA LEU A 155 1.48 -7.01 -7.84
C LEU A 155 0.93 -7.26 -6.43
N CYS A 156 0.08 -6.36 -5.97
CA CYS A 156 -0.46 -6.41 -4.61
C CYS A 156 -1.80 -5.68 -4.50
N VAL A 157 -2.52 -6.01 -3.44
CA VAL A 157 -3.69 -5.27 -2.97
C VAL A 157 -3.30 -4.53 -1.70
N ILE A 158 -3.56 -3.24 -1.62
CA ILE A 158 -3.30 -2.38 -0.47
C ILE A 158 -4.63 -1.92 0.12
N PRO A 159 -5.23 -2.68 1.07
CA PRO A 159 -6.34 -2.18 1.88
C PRO A 159 -5.88 -0.97 2.68
N PHE A 160 -6.73 0.07 2.77
CA PHE A 160 -6.43 1.26 3.56
C PHE A 160 -7.68 1.93 4.11
N GLY A 161 -7.50 2.71 5.16
CA GLY A 161 -8.57 3.42 5.85
C GLY A 161 -8.11 4.10 7.14
N CYS A 162 -9.04 4.64 7.90
CA CYS A 162 -8.76 5.16 9.24
C CYS A 162 -8.41 3.98 10.17
N PRO A 163 -7.23 3.98 10.82
CA PRO A 163 -6.84 2.88 11.69
C PRO A 163 -7.79 2.77 12.89
N ALA A 164 -8.21 1.55 13.24
CA ALA A 164 -9.06 1.28 14.41
C ALA A 164 -8.24 1.15 15.71
N THR A 165 -6.95 0.81 15.58
CA THR A 165 -6.05 0.58 16.71
C THR A 165 -4.76 1.36 16.50
N LYS A 166 -4.14 1.79 17.62
CA LYS A 166 -2.81 2.39 17.59
C LYS A 166 -1.79 1.25 17.62
N GLU A 167 -1.15 1.01 16.49
CA GLU A 167 -0.08 0.03 16.40
C GLU A 167 1.28 0.72 16.43
N ASN A 168 2.29 0.04 16.99
CA ASN A 168 3.65 0.52 17.01
C ASN A 168 4.46 -0.06 15.84
N PRO A 169 5.41 0.69 15.27
CA PRO A 169 6.34 0.18 14.29
C PRO A 169 7.22 -0.91 14.91
N LYS A 170 7.59 -1.92 14.11
CA LYS A 170 8.50 -2.97 14.56
C LYS A 170 9.95 -2.51 14.40
N GLN A 171 10.78 -2.76 15.40
CA GLN A 171 12.23 -2.63 15.28
C GLN A 171 12.75 -3.71 14.32
N LYS A 172 13.42 -3.26 13.26
CA LYS A 172 13.89 -4.15 12.17
C LYS A 172 15.37 -3.97 11.85
N PHE A 173 16.02 -2.97 12.47
CA PHE A 173 17.42 -2.72 12.26
C PHE A 173 18.23 -3.88 12.83
N ASP A 174 19.12 -4.41 12.01
CA ASP A 174 20.02 -5.52 12.35
C ASP A 174 21.37 -5.27 11.70
N GLU A 175 22.36 -4.88 12.51
CA GLU A 175 23.72 -4.57 12.06
C GLU A 175 24.40 -5.76 11.38
N LYS A 176 24.02 -7.00 11.74
CA LYS A 176 24.59 -8.23 11.15
C LYS A 176 24.24 -8.39 9.65
N LYS A 177 23.31 -7.60 9.14
CA LYS A 177 22.93 -7.59 7.72
C LYS A 177 23.62 -6.50 6.92
N ILE A 178 24.57 -5.79 7.53
CA ILE A 178 25.30 -4.70 6.89
C ILE A 178 26.72 -5.18 6.65
N HIS A 179 27.13 -5.22 5.42
CA HIS A 179 28.47 -5.63 5.01
C HIS A 179 29.14 -4.48 4.25
N TYR A 180 30.36 -4.15 4.62
CA TYR A 180 31.12 -3.06 3.99
C TYR A 180 32.16 -3.65 3.04
N ASN A 181 32.10 -3.23 1.77
CA ASN A 181 32.97 -3.61 0.65
C ASN A 181 32.85 -5.07 0.19
N GLN A 182 32.58 -6.03 1.07
CA GLN A 182 32.42 -7.45 0.76
C GLN A 182 31.44 -8.09 1.73
N TYR A 183 30.86 -9.24 1.34
CA TYR A 183 29.99 -10.06 2.18
C TYR A 183 30.83 -10.83 3.21
#